data_7ea62b62823442158f2ba3b29e3be8f5
#
_entry.id   7ea62b62823442158f2ba3b29e3be8f5
#
_cell.length_a   1.000
_cell.length_b   1.000
_cell.length_c   1.000
_cell.angle_alpha   90.00
_cell.angle_beta   90.00
_cell.angle_gamma   90.00
#
_symmetry.space_group_name_H-M   'P 1'
#
loop_
_entity.id
_entity.type
_entity.pdbx_description
1 polymer ?
#
loop_
_entity_poly.entity_id
_entity_poly.type
_entity_poly.pdbx_seq_one_letter_code
_entity_poly.pdbx_strand_id
1 'polypeptide(L)'
;MAAGARAFESFPKGTRRPTAVLCMSDMVAIGVLGAANAAGLRVPEDLSVVGYDDLPMAAWTSPPLTTVRQPIVEKGRLAARLLIQRLQGKVVTSPAPLSTSLVVRGSTSRPSGSSRTQGEASEFVGEKEVS
;
A
#
# COMPACT_ATOMS: atom_id res chain seq x y z
N MET A 1 -7.00 10.55 -6.54
CA MET A 1 -7.07 11.51 -5.42
C MET A 1 -8.51 11.75 -4.94
N ALA A 2 -9.46 12.20 -5.75
CA ALA A 2 -10.84 12.45 -5.31
C ALA A 2 -11.52 11.23 -4.64
N ALA A 3 -11.26 10.00 -5.11
CA ALA A 3 -11.80 8.78 -4.48
C ALA A 3 -11.27 8.58 -3.06
N GLY A 4 -9.98 8.85 -2.81
CA GLY A 4 -9.38 8.76 -1.48
C GLY A 4 -9.95 9.78 -0.49
N ALA A 5 -10.18 11.01 -0.94
CA ALA A 5 -10.82 12.04 -0.12
C ALA A 5 -12.25 11.64 0.29
N ARG A 6 -13.07 11.18 -0.67
CA ARG A 6 -14.42 10.68 -0.37
C ARG A 6 -14.42 9.46 0.56
N ALA A 7 -13.48 8.54 0.38
CA ALA A 7 -13.33 7.39 1.28
C ALA A 7 -13.01 7.85 2.71
N PHE A 8 -12.12 8.81 2.87
CA PHE A 8 -11.79 9.38 4.19
C PHE A 8 -13.01 10.05 4.85
N GLU A 9 -13.82 10.79 4.10
CA GLU A 9 -15.05 11.43 4.60
C GLU A 9 -16.06 10.42 5.14
N SER A 10 -16.06 9.18 4.63
CA SER A 10 -16.94 8.10 5.08
C SER A 10 -16.45 7.39 6.36
N PHE A 11 -15.26 7.68 6.86
CA PHE A 11 -14.75 7.04 8.07
C PHE A 11 -15.57 7.45 9.31
N PRO A 12 -15.76 6.51 10.26
CA PRO A 12 -16.34 6.83 11.55
C PRO A 12 -15.55 7.96 12.23
N LYS A 13 -16.27 8.85 12.92
CA LYS A 13 -15.68 9.97 13.67
C LYS A 13 -15.50 9.61 15.15
N GLY A 14 -14.68 10.40 15.85
CA GLY A 14 -14.42 10.24 17.28
C GLY A 14 -13.61 8.98 17.60
N THR A 15 -13.95 8.32 18.70
CA THR A 15 -13.20 7.16 19.24
C THR A 15 -13.23 5.90 18.37
N ARG A 16 -14.14 5.82 17.40
CA ARG A 16 -14.23 4.71 16.43
C ARG A 16 -13.49 4.96 15.12
N ARG A 17 -12.79 6.09 14.99
CA ARG A 17 -12.03 6.38 13.78
C ARG A 17 -10.88 5.38 13.63
N PRO A 18 -10.61 4.86 12.42
CA PRO A 18 -9.43 4.03 12.18
C PRO A 18 -8.14 4.83 12.45
N THR A 19 -7.14 4.17 13.02
CA THR A 19 -5.80 4.74 13.26
C THR A 19 -4.82 4.38 12.16
N ALA A 20 -5.21 3.51 11.22
CA ALA A 20 -4.42 3.16 10.05
C ALA A 20 -5.33 2.84 8.86
N VAL A 21 -4.87 3.15 7.66
CA VAL A 21 -5.55 2.89 6.39
C VAL A 21 -4.58 2.30 5.38
N LEU A 22 -4.96 1.16 4.79
CA LEU A 22 -4.27 0.56 3.67
C LEU A 22 -5.05 0.89 2.38
N CYS A 23 -4.43 1.60 1.47
CA CYS A 23 -5.03 2.05 0.21
C CYS A 23 -4.59 1.14 -0.95
N MET A 24 -5.54 0.88 -1.87
CA MET A 24 -5.31 0.03 -3.04
C MET A 24 -4.40 0.65 -4.11
N SER A 25 -4.04 1.94 -3.97
CA SER A 25 -3.06 2.61 -4.81
C SER A 25 -2.53 3.88 -4.13
N ASP A 26 -1.36 4.36 -4.56
CA ASP A 26 -0.79 5.63 -4.09
C ASP A 26 -1.69 6.83 -4.40
N MET A 27 -2.39 6.81 -5.53
CA MET A 27 -3.33 7.88 -5.89
C MET A 27 -4.50 8.00 -4.93
N VAL A 28 -4.99 6.87 -4.40
CA VAL A 28 -6.02 6.84 -3.35
C VAL A 28 -5.42 7.31 -2.03
N ALA A 29 -4.24 6.80 -1.66
CA ALA A 29 -3.53 7.19 -0.44
C ALA A 29 -3.24 8.69 -0.37
N ILE A 30 -2.79 9.30 -1.47
CA ILE A 30 -2.57 10.75 -1.57
C ILE A 30 -3.87 11.53 -1.33
N GLY A 31 -5.00 11.02 -1.85
CA GLY A 31 -6.31 11.61 -1.57
C GLY A 31 -6.70 11.55 -0.09
N VAL A 32 -6.40 10.42 0.58
CA VAL A 32 -6.60 10.26 2.03
C VAL A 32 -5.70 11.21 2.81
N LEU A 33 -4.40 11.32 2.45
CA LEU A 33 -3.46 12.25 3.09
C LEU A 33 -3.97 13.70 3.03
N GLY A 34 -4.40 14.14 1.84
CA GLY A 34 -4.93 15.49 1.65
C GLY A 34 -6.19 15.76 2.48
N ALA A 35 -7.13 14.80 2.53
CA ALA A 35 -8.35 14.93 3.31
C ALA A 35 -8.08 14.88 4.83
N ALA A 36 -7.17 14.02 5.28
CA ALA A 36 -6.75 13.95 6.68
C ALA A 36 -6.12 15.27 7.13
N ASN A 37 -5.21 15.82 6.33
CA ASN A 37 -4.60 17.12 6.60
C ASN A 37 -5.64 18.26 6.66
N ALA A 38 -6.57 18.31 5.70
CA ALA A 38 -7.67 19.29 5.69
C ALA A 38 -8.59 19.16 6.91
N ALA A 39 -8.72 17.95 7.47
CA ALA A 39 -9.46 17.68 8.71
C ALA A 39 -8.65 17.93 9.99
N GLY A 40 -7.41 18.43 9.89
CA GLY A 40 -6.53 18.72 11.02
C GLY A 40 -5.90 17.47 11.67
N LEU A 41 -5.92 16.33 10.98
CA LEU A 41 -5.28 15.10 11.48
C LEU A 41 -3.82 15.09 11.09
N ARG A 42 -2.99 14.70 12.05
CA ARG A 42 -1.55 14.49 11.83
C ARG A 42 -1.31 13.09 11.29
N VAL A 43 -0.57 13.01 10.20
CA VAL A 43 -0.06 11.75 9.68
C VAL A 43 1.45 11.76 9.92
N PRO A 44 2.01 10.74 10.61
CA PRO A 44 1.40 9.45 10.97
C PRO A 44 0.77 9.36 12.37
N GLU A 45 0.81 10.40 13.22
CA GLU A 45 0.51 10.33 14.66
C GLU A 45 -0.95 9.97 14.94
N ASP A 46 -1.89 10.58 14.21
CA ASP A 46 -3.33 10.37 14.40
C ASP A 46 -3.89 9.35 13.38
N LEU A 47 -3.19 9.15 12.26
CA LEU A 47 -3.58 8.22 11.19
C LEU A 47 -2.35 7.75 10.39
N SER A 48 -2.05 6.47 10.42
CA SER A 48 -1.08 5.87 9.51
C SER A 48 -1.71 5.61 8.14
N VAL A 49 -0.99 5.92 7.05
CA VAL A 49 -1.48 5.72 5.68
C VAL A 49 -0.46 4.93 4.87
N VAL A 50 -0.89 3.85 4.23
CA VAL A 50 -0.08 3.03 3.33
C VAL A 50 -0.70 3.04 1.94
N GLY A 51 0.12 3.23 0.93
CA GLY A 51 -0.25 3.15 -0.49
C GLY A 51 0.14 1.82 -1.13
N TYR A 52 -0.05 1.77 -2.45
CA TYR A 52 0.37 0.66 -3.31
C TYR A 52 0.74 1.23 -4.68
N ASP A 53 1.83 0.80 -5.28
CA ASP A 53 2.44 1.04 -6.59
C ASP A 53 3.87 1.61 -6.50
N ASP A 54 4.20 2.40 -5.49
CA ASP A 54 5.43 3.20 -5.36
C ASP A 54 5.63 4.14 -6.55
N LEU A 55 4.60 4.93 -6.83
CA LEU A 55 4.69 5.98 -7.84
C LEU A 55 5.72 7.05 -7.41
N PRO A 56 6.42 7.71 -8.35
CA PRO A 56 7.39 8.75 -8.01
C PRO A 56 6.85 9.82 -7.05
N MET A 57 5.58 10.20 -7.20
CA MET A 57 4.93 11.19 -6.34
C MET A 57 4.76 10.74 -4.88
N ALA A 58 4.80 9.44 -4.58
CA ALA A 58 4.74 8.94 -3.20
C ALA A 58 5.88 9.45 -2.32
N ALA A 59 7.05 9.68 -2.90
CA ALA A 59 8.20 10.24 -2.19
C ALA A 59 8.08 11.75 -1.94
N TRP A 60 7.21 12.45 -2.66
CA TRP A 60 7.05 13.91 -2.62
C TRP A 60 5.82 14.37 -1.81
N THR A 61 5.06 13.45 -1.24
CA THR A 61 3.97 13.80 -0.32
C THR A 61 4.50 14.32 1.01
N SER A 62 3.65 15.02 1.77
CA SER A 62 3.98 15.45 3.13
C SER A 62 2.94 14.88 4.11
N PRO A 63 3.36 13.90 4.96
CA PRO A 63 4.65 13.21 4.96
C PRO A 63 4.85 12.31 3.74
N PRO A 64 6.13 11.90 3.42
CA PRO A 64 6.40 10.94 2.34
C PRO A 64 5.68 9.61 2.57
N LEU A 65 5.00 9.10 1.52
CA LEU A 65 4.08 7.96 1.61
C LEU A 65 4.82 6.61 1.70
N THR A 66 4.56 5.86 2.76
CA THR A 66 4.87 4.43 2.85
C THR A 66 3.98 3.68 1.86
N THR A 67 4.56 2.79 1.06
CA THR A 67 3.83 2.12 -0.03
C THR A 67 4.42 0.75 -0.36
N VAL A 68 3.66 -0.08 -1.05
CA VAL A 68 4.14 -1.35 -1.60
C VAL A 68 4.60 -1.13 -3.03
N ARG A 69 5.89 -1.33 -3.28
CA ARG A 69 6.47 -1.29 -4.64
C ARG A 69 6.12 -2.55 -5.40
N GLN A 70 5.55 -2.39 -6.59
CA GLN A 70 5.38 -3.48 -7.54
C GLN A 70 6.18 -3.20 -8.83
N PRO A 71 6.67 -4.24 -9.52
CA PRO A 71 7.44 -4.08 -10.75
C PRO A 71 6.52 -3.81 -11.95
N ILE A 72 5.91 -2.61 -12.01
CA ILE A 72 4.86 -2.23 -12.97
C ILE A 72 5.31 -2.45 -14.42
N VAL A 73 6.54 -2.01 -14.75
CA VAL A 73 7.09 -2.12 -16.13
C VAL A 73 7.28 -3.58 -16.52
N GLU A 74 7.84 -4.38 -15.60
CA GLU A 74 8.05 -5.81 -15.84
C GLU A 74 6.72 -6.54 -15.99
N LYS A 75 5.75 -6.26 -15.12
CA LYS A 75 4.39 -6.79 -15.20
C LYS A 75 3.74 -6.48 -16.55
N GLY A 76 3.84 -5.24 -17.02
CA GLY A 76 3.32 -4.83 -18.33
C GLY A 76 4.02 -5.56 -19.49
N ARG A 77 5.35 -5.66 -19.47
CA ARG A 77 6.11 -6.39 -20.49
C ARG A 77 5.77 -7.88 -20.50
N LEU A 78 5.63 -8.49 -19.34
CA LEU A 78 5.26 -9.89 -19.21
C LEU A 78 3.85 -10.13 -19.78
N ALA A 79 2.88 -9.32 -19.37
CA ALA A 79 1.50 -9.43 -19.85
C ALA A 79 1.42 -9.30 -21.37
N ALA A 80 2.10 -8.32 -21.97
CA ALA A 80 2.15 -8.13 -23.42
C ALA A 80 2.77 -9.36 -24.13
N ARG A 81 3.88 -9.87 -23.61
CA ARG A 81 4.54 -11.06 -24.17
C ARG A 81 3.62 -12.27 -24.18
N LEU A 82 2.96 -12.55 -23.04
CA LEU A 82 2.04 -13.68 -22.91
C LEU A 82 0.84 -13.54 -23.85
N LEU A 83 0.30 -12.34 -23.99
CA LEU A 83 -0.79 -12.07 -24.91
C LEU A 83 -0.38 -12.33 -26.37
N ILE A 84 0.77 -11.83 -26.79
CA ILE A 84 1.30 -12.06 -28.15
C ILE A 84 1.49 -13.55 -28.43
N GLN A 85 2.08 -14.29 -27.47
CA GLN A 85 2.25 -15.73 -27.61
C GLN A 85 0.90 -16.46 -27.79
N ARG A 86 -0.11 -16.06 -27.02
CA ARG A 86 -1.45 -16.64 -27.11
C ARG A 86 -2.12 -16.33 -28.45
N LEU A 87 -1.97 -15.11 -28.96
CA LEU A 87 -2.48 -14.72 -30.29
C LEU A 87 -1.77 -15.50 -31.43
N GLN A 88 -0.54 -15.94 -31.22
CA GLN A 88 0.21 -16.81 -32.15
C GLN A 88 -0.16 -18.30 -32.02
N GLY A 89 -1.18 -18.65 -31.25
CA GLY A 89 -1.60 -20.03 -31.03
C GLY A 89 -0.68 -20.85 -30.11
N LYS A 90 0.28 -20.21 -29.41
CA LYS A 90 1.17 -20.91 -28.49
C LYS A 90 0.47 -21.21 -27.17
N VAL A 91 0.81 -22.34 -26.58
CA VAL A 91 0.39 -22.67 -25.20
C VAL A 91 1.16 -21.75 -24.24
N VAL A 92 0.42 -21.03 -23.43
CA VAL A 92 1.00 -20.11 -22.42
C VAL A 92 0.73 -20.68 -21.05
N THR A 93 1.79 -21.00 -20.31
CA THR A 93 1.72 -21.37 -18.89
C THR A 93 1.60 -20.14 -18.01
N SER A 94 0.98 -20.29 -16.84
CA SER A 94 0.93 -19.20 -15.85
C SER A 94 2.36 -18.86 -15.40
N PRO A 95 2.75 -17.58 -15.47
CA PRO A 95 4.08 -17.17 -15.01
C PRO A 95 4.18 -17.23 -13.49
N ALA A 96 5.41 -17.31 -12.98
CA ALA A 96 5.68 -17.14 -11.57
C ALA A 96 5.19 -15.75 -11.09
N PRO A 97 4.73 -15.62 -9.85
CA PRO A 97 4.38 -14.33 -9.27
C PRO A 97 5.57 -13.36 -9.29
N LEU A 98 5.29 -12.10 -9.62
CA LEU A 98 6.30 -11.05 -9.52
C LEU A 98 6.39 -10.57 -8.07
N SER A 99 7.62 -10.43 -7.56
CA SER A 99 7.86 -9.99 -6.19
C SER A 99 7.47 -8.53 -5.99
N THR A 100 6.92 -8.23 -4.81
CA THR A 100 6.68 -6.87 -4.32
C THR A 100 7.53 -6.60 -3.09
N SER A 101 7.72 -5.34 -2.74
CA SER A 101 8.46 -4.93 -1.53
C SER A 101 7.81 -3.75 -0.83
N LEU A 102 7.87 -3.73 0.49
CA LEU A 102 7.41 -2.58 1.28
C LEU A 102 8.49 -1.50 1.27
N VAL A 103 8.10 -0.28 0.92
CA VAL A 103 8.93 0.93 0.99
C VAL A 103 8.42 1.79 2.14
N VAL A 104 9.08 1.70 3.29
CA VAL A 104 8.71 2.47 4.50
C VAL A 104 9.23 3.90 4.36
N ARG A 105 8.33 4.88 4.59
CA ARG A 105 8.64 6.32 4.59
C ARG A 105 8.05 6.98 5.85
N GLY A 106 7.51 8.19 5.73
CA GLY A 106 7.06 9.00 6.85
C GLY A 106 5.57 8.91 7.21
N SER A 107 4.75 8.20 6.42
CA SER A 107 3.28 8.20 6.62
C SER A 107 2.77 7.11 7.56
N THR A 108 3.66 6.39 8.24
CA THR A 108 3.29 5.31 9.18
C THR A 108 4.09 5.40 10.47
N SER A 109 3.44 5.08 11.59
CA SER A 109 4.06 5.00 12.92
C SER A 109 3.49 3.83 13.71
N ARG A 110 4.09 3.55 14.87
CA ARG A 110 3.50 2.65 15.86
C ARG A 110 2.21 3.25 16.40
N PRO A 111 1.19 2.42 16.73
CA PRO A 111 -0.03 2.91 17.37
C PRO A 111 0.29 3.66 18.67
N SER A 112 -0.31 4.84 18.85
CA SER A 112 -0.25 5.57 20.11
C SER A 112 -0.96 4.76 21.19
N GLY A 113 -0.24 4.39 22.26
CA GLY A 113 -0.77 3.61 23.39
C GLY A 113 -0.36 2.14 23.46
N SER A 114 0.43 1.61 22.52
CA SER A 114 1.00 0.27 22.65
C SER A 114 2.34 0.32 23.37
N SER A 115 2.33 0.27 24.71
CA SER A 115 3.48 -0.24 25.47
C SER A 115 3.59 -1.73 25.16
N ARG A 116 4.38 -2.11 24.17
CA ARG A 116 4.66 -3.51 23.89
C ARG A 116 5.52 -4.07 25.00
N THR A 117 4.99 -5.05 25.75
CA THR A 117 5.78 -6.09 26.39
C THR A 117 6.73 -6.67 25.31
N GLN A 118 8.03 -6.57 25.53
CA GLN A 118 9.04 -7.20 24.67
C GLN A 118 8.88 -8.72 24.79
N GLY A 119 8.39 -9.36 23.76
CA GLY A 119 8.25 -10.80 23.69
C GLY A 119 7.17 -11.20 22.70
N GLU A 120 7.54 -11.31 21.42
CA GLU A 120 6.89 -12.07 20.37
C GLU A 120 7.10 -11.41 19.00
N ALA A 121 8.34 -11.44 18.54
CA ALA A 121 8.67 -11.06 17.17
C ALA A 121 9.61 -12.12 16.56
N SER A 122 9.21 -13.40 16.60
CA SER A 122 10.01 -14.47 15.98
C SER A 122 9.18 -15.61 15.38
N GLU A 123 7.96 -15.34 14.89
CA GLU A 123 7.22 -16.40 14.20
C GLU A 123 6.27 -15.84 13.14
N PHE A 124 6.81 -15.31 12.06
CA PHE A 124 6.08 -15.17 10.79
C PHE A 124 7.03 -15.25 9.59
N VAL A 125 7.82 -16.33 9.54
CA VAL A 125 8.41 -16.83 8.32
C VAL A 125 7.82 -18.21 8.09
N GLY A 126 6.62 -18.25 7.53
CA GLY A 126 5.99 -19.47 7.06
C GLY A 126 6.29 -19.63 5.58
N GLU A 127 7.39 -20.31 5.24
CA GLU A 127 7.53 -20.98 3.95
C GLU A 127 6.38 -21.97 3.82
N LYS A 128 5.48 -21.74 2.88
CA LYS A 128 4.65 -22.81 2.33
C LYS A 128 5.15 -23.10 0.93
N GLU A 129 6.02 -24.10 0.84
CA GLU A 129 6.17 -24.88 -0.38
C GLU A 129 4.81 -25.49 -0.71
N VAL A 130 4.34 -25.21 -1.92
CA VAL A 130 3.20 -25.90 -2.51
C VAL A 130 3.76 -26.85 -3.56
N SER A 131 3.69 -28.13 -3.25
CA SER A 131 3.88 -29.23 -4.19
C SER A 131 2.81 -29.23 -5.26
#